data_3af9a8d5a1f94a1f7fa825ab25f31309
#
_entry.id   3af9a8d5a1f94a1f7fa825ab25f31309
#
_cell.length_a   1.000
_cell.length_b   1.000
_cell.length_c   1.000
_cell.angle_alpha   90.00
_cell.angle_beta   90.00
_cell.angle_gamma   90.00
#
_symmetry.space_group_name_H-M   'P 1'
#
loop_
_entity.id
_entity.type
_entity.pdbx_description
1 polymer ?
#
loop_
_entity_poly.entity_id
_entity_poly.type
_entity_poly.pdbx_seq_one_letter_code
_entity_poly.pdbx_strand_id
1 'polypeptide(L)'
;MSKQIPFRYDFVGSFLRPANLKAAREGFENGKISAYELKAVEDKEIERLINKQKELGYHVITDGEFRRATWHLDFMWGFDGVAHEKTKTGLPFHGEDAMIDDTYLCGKVGLSKVHPFVEHFKFVKQFEDENTVAKQTIPAPAQFIEQMIMPFALENTSKYYDSTHKLAEDIANGYKKVIADLYDAGCRNLQLDDCSWGMLVDPRAEELFGTDKKGLKNIQELLVEINNLAIEDKPNDMTITTHVCRGNFHSTYASTGAYDSVAEVLFEKENVDAYYLEFDDERSGGFESLAHVNGDKKVVLGLITTKSPKLENKADVIARIKEAQKYISLDRLCLSPQCGFAPCEIGNKLTEEEQWAKLQLVKEIAEEVWR
;
A
#
# COMPACT_ATOMS: atom_id res chain seq x y z
N MET A 1 -23.05 10.28 -11.73
CA MET A 1 -23.10 9.80 -10.34
C MET A 1 -21.70 9.99 -9.76
N SER A 2 -21.56 10.57 -8.58
CA SER A 2 -20.25 10.60 -7.91
C SER A 2 -19.85 9.15 -7.62
N LYS A 3 -18.71 8.70 -8.14
CA LYS A 3 -18.21 7.35 -7.92
C LYS A 3 -17.84 7.23 -6.43
N GLN A 4 -18.47 6.31 -5.72
CA GLN A 4 -18.34 6.18 -4.26
C GLN A 4 -17.11 5.32 -3.92
N ILE A 5 -15.97 5.95 -3.76
CA ILE A 5 -14.70 5.32 -3.40
C ILE A 5 -14.55 5.25 -1.87
N PRO A 6 -14.02 4.12 -1.30
CA PRO A 6 -13.84 2.82 -1.94
C PRO A 6 -15.16 2.15 -2.30
N PHE A 7 -15.12 1.25 -3.28
CA PHE A 7 -16.27 0.45 -3.70
C PHE A 7 -16.53 -0.69 -2.72
N ARG A 8 -17.72 -1.33 -2.79
CA ARG A 8 -18.10 -2.43 -1.89
C ARG A 8 -17.17 -3.63 -1.99
N TYR A 9 -16.58 -3.86 -3.15
CA TYR A 9 -15.48 -4.79 -3.36
C TYR A 9 -14.35 -4.07 -4.10
N ASP A 10 -13.15 -4.26 -3.60
CA ASP A 10 -11.96 -3.55 -4.05
C ASP A 10 -10.73 -4.47 -3.91
N PHE A 11 -9.56 -3.99 -4.23
CA PHE A 11 -8.28 -4.66 -4.01
C PHE A 11 -7.21 -3.63 -3.64
N VAL A 12 -6.12 -4.07 -3.02
CA VAL A 12 -5.04 -3.17 -2.58
C VAL A 12 -4.32 -2.56 -3.78
N GLY A 13 -3.81 -3.36 -4.73
CA GLY A 13 -3.27 -2.75 -5.95
C GLY A 13 -2.25 -3.59 -6.71
N SER A 14 -1.38 -4.35 -6.03
CA SER A 14 -0.37 -5.17 -6.71
C SER A 14 -0.90 -6.52 -7.14
N PHE A 15 -0.47 -6.98 -8.33
CA PHE A 15 -0.84 -8.23 -8.96
C PHE A 15 0.39 -9.07 -9.31
N LEU A 16 0.21 -10.40 -9.43
CA LEU A 16 1.28 -11.31 -9.84
C LEU A 16 1.80 -10.94 -11.24
N ARG A 17 3.13 -10.75 -11.35
CA ARG A 17 3.77 -10.40 -12.62
C ARG A 17 3.73 -11.61 -13.56
N PRO A 18 3.26 -11.44 -14.83
CA PRO A 18 3.31 -12.49 -15.83
C PRO A 18 4.75 -12.91 -16.16
N ALA A 19 4.92 -14.16 -16.59
CA ALA A 19 6.25 -14.72 -16.87
C ALA A 19 7.02 -13.94 -17.95
N ASN A 20 6.34 -13.44 -18.98
CA ASN A 20 6.95 -12.61 -20.03
C ASN A 20 7.42 -11.26 -19.54
N LEU A 21 6.72 -10.63 -18.58
CA LEU A 21 7.16 -9.40 -17.94
C LEU A 21 8.42 -9.65 -17.09
N LYS A 22 8.44 -10.71 -16.29
CA LYS A 22 9.63 -11.11 -15.51
C LYS A 22 10.84 -11.35 -16.41
N ALA A 23 10.64 -12.07 -17.52
CA ALA A 23 11.70 -12.31 -18.52
C ALA A 23 12.20 -11.02 -19.19
N ALA A 24 11.32 -10.06 -19.45
CA ALA A 24 11.69 -8.77 -20.01
C ALA A 24 12.51 -7.93 -19.01
N ARG A 25 12.12 -7.91 -17.73
CA ARG A 25 12.89 -7.24 -16.68
C ARG A 25 14.29 -7.84 -16.52
N GLU A 26 14.40 -9.16 -16.44
CA GLU A 26 15.68 -9.86 -16.43
C GLU A 26 16.53 -9.53 -17.68
N GLY A 27 15.87 -9.48 -18.84
CA GLY A 27 16.52 -9.09 -20.10
C GLY A 27 17.09 -7.66 -20.06
N PHE A 28 16.32 -6.72 -19.49
CA PHE A 28 16.76 -5.34 -19.31
C PHE A 28 17.92 -5.21 -18.32
N GLU A 29 17.83 -5.84 -17.15
CA GLU A 29 18.90 -5.86 -16.14
C GLU A 29 20.22 -6.43 -16.69
N ASN A 30 20.12 -7.44 -17.55
CA ASN A 30 21.27 -8.05 -18.22
C ASN A 30 21.70 -7.30 -19.50
N GLY A 31 21.13 -6.14 -19.81
CA GLY A 31 21.46 -5.32 -20.98
C GLY A 31 21.08 -5.97 -22.34
N LYS A 32 20.19 -6.98 -22.34
CA LYS A 32 19.75 -7.68 -23.57
C LYS A 32 18.64 -6.95 -24.32
N ILE A 33 17.85 -6.14 -23.62
CA ILE A 33 16.81 -5.28 -24.20
C ILE A 33 16.96 -3.85 -23.68
N SER A 34 16.45 -2.89 -24.45
CA SER A 34 16.45 -1.49 -24.08
C SER A 34 15.29 -1.13 -23.13
N ALA A 35 15.37 0.03 -22.48
CA ALA A 35 14.26 0.56 -21.65
C ALA A 35 12.97 0.77 -22.47
N TYR A 36 13.09 1.09 -23.75
CA TYR A 36 11.94 1.21 -24.66
C TYR A 36 11.25 -0.12 -24.89
N GLU A 37 12.02 -1.20 -25.10
CA GLU A 37 11.47 -2.55 -25.29
C GLU A 37 10.85 -3.08 -23.99
N LEU A 38 11.47 -2.85 -22.82
CA LEU A 38 10.88 -3.19 -21.54
C LEU A 38 9.54 -2.46 -21.35
N LYS A 39 9.53 -1.13 -21.59
CA LYS A 39 8.29 -0.33 -21.47
C LYS A 39 7.18 -0.87 -22.37
N ALA A 40 7.48 -1.31 -23.58
CA ALA A 40 6.48 -1.87 -24.49
C ALA A 40 5.86 -3.18 -23.95
N VAL A 41 6.65 -4.01 -23.27
CA VAL A 41 6.15 -5.23 -22.60
C VAL A 41 5.30 -4.85 -21.38
N GLU A 42 5.76 -3.91 -20.57
CA GLU A 42 5.01 -3.40 -19.42
C GLU A 42 3.64 -2.84 -19.85
N ASP A 43 3.63 -1.97 -20.84
CA ASP A 43 2.39 -1.36 -21.37
C ASP A 43 1.39 -2.43 -21.78
N LYS A 44 1.83 -3.42 -22.53
CA LYS A 44 0.98 -4.54 -23.02
C LYS A 44 0.41 -5.38 -21.86
N GLU A 45 1.25 -5.71 -20.88
CA GLU A 45 0.78 -6.55 -19.76
C GLU A 45 -0.12 -5.77 -18.80
N ILE A 46 0.11 -4.46 -18.61
CA ILE A 46 -0.78 -3.59 -17.84
C ILE A 46 -2.14 -3.47 -18.54
N GLU A 47 -2.17 -3.27 -19.86
CA GLU A 47 -3.43 -3.27 -20.61
C GLU A 47 -4.19 -4.59 -20.46
N ARG A 48 -3.50 -5.74 -20.56
CA ARG A 48 -4.11 -7.07 -20.35
C ARG A 48 -4.69 -7.19 -18.94
N LEU A 49 -3.95 -6.75 -17.92
CA LEU A 49 -4.37 -6.75 -16.52
C LEU A 49 -5.63 -5.90 -16.32
N ILE A 50 -5.64 -4.66 -16.82
CA ILE A 50 -6.76 -3.73 -16.70
C ILE A 50 -8.03 -4.32 -17.36
N ASN A 51 -7.89 -4.89 -18.56
CA ASN A 51 -9.00 -5.54 -19.23
C ASN A 51 -9.57 -6.68 -18.38
N LYS A 52 -8.70 -7.48 -17.74
CA LYS A 52 -9.12 -8.58 -16.85
C LYS A 52 -9.83 -8.07 -15.58
N GLN A 53 -9.37 -6.97 -14.99
CA GLN A 53 -10.04 -6.30 -13.85
C GLN A 53 -11.47 -5.87 -14.24
N LYS A 54 -11.63 -5.27 -15.43
CA LYS A 54 -12.94 -4.85 -15.97
C LYS A 54 -13.85 -6.03 -16.30
N GLU A 55 -13.33 -7.09 -16.96
CA GLU A 55 -14.08 -8.31 -17.26
C GLU A 55 -14.64 -8.96 -15.99
N LEU A 56 -13.88 -8.94 -14.89
CA LEU A 56 -14.33 -9.44 -13.61
C LEU A 56 -15.39 -8.53 -12.95
N GLY A 57 -15.57 -7.31 -13.47
CA GLY A 57 -16.57 -6.34 -13.04
C GLY A 57 -16.10 -5.43 -11.91
N TYR A 58 -14.80 -5.29 -11.70
CA TYR A 58 -14.28 -4.32 -10.75
C TYR A 58 -14.44 -2.87 -11.25
N HIS A 59 -14.77 -1.98 -10.33
CA HIS A 59 -14.92 -0.54 -10.60
C HIS A 59 -13.63 0.26 -10.39
N VAL A 60 -12.58 -0.39 -9.88
CA VAL A 60 -11.24 0.15 -9.74
C VAL A 60 -10.32 -0.54 -10.73
N ILE A 61 -9.44 0.23 -11.37
CA ILE A 61 -8.37 -0.29 -12.23
C ILE A 61 -7.01 0.24 -11.74
N THR A 62 -5.98 -0.62 -11.78
CA THR A 62 -4.59 -0.30 -11.45
C THR A 62 -3.64 -0.90 -12.48
N ASP A 63 -2.38 -0.41 -12.48
CA ASP A 63 -1.28 -1.02 -13.26
C ASP A 63 -0.74 -2.33 -12.65
N GLY A 64 -1.28 -2.76 -11.50
CA GLY A 64 -0.81 -3.95 -10.80
C GLY A 64 0.59 -3.81 -10.21
N GLU A 65 1.15 -2.61 -10.23
CA GLU A 65 2.54 -2.30 -9.87
C GLU A 65 3.58 -2.98 -10.79
N PHE A 66 3.19 -3.27 -12.03
CA PHE A 66 4.01 -4.01 -12.99
C PHE A 66 5.31 -3.31 -13.39
N ARG A 67 5.41 -2.00 -13.15
CA ARG A 67 6.63 -1.21 -13.41
C ARG A 67 7.59 -1.15 -12.22
N ARG A 68 7.22 -1.75 -11.06
CA ARG A 68 7.97 -1.67 -9.82
C ARG A 68 8.67 -2.99 -9.50
N ALA A 69 9.88 -2.92 -8.97
CA ALA A 69 10.55 -4.04 -8.31
C ALA A 69 9.99 -4.25 -6.90
N THR A 70 9.78 -3.14 -6.17
CA THR A 70 9.17 -3.12 -4.84
C THR A 70 8.07 -2.07 -4.74
N TRP A 71 7.07 -2.31 -3.90
CA TRP A 71 5.92 -1.43 -3.76
C TRP A 71 6.29 -0.01 -3.26
N HIS A 72 7.35 0.14 -2.47
CA HIS A 72 7.70 1.39 -1.78
C HIS A 72 9.03 2.01 -2.23
N LEU A 73 10.10 1.22 -2.40
CA LEU A 73 11.43 1.76 -2.66
C LEU A 73 11.52 2.47 -4.01
N ASP A 74 10.93 1.88 -5.06
CA ASP A 74 10.87 2.50 -6.40
C ASP A 74 10.25 3.90 -6.38
N PHE A 75 9.30 4.16 -5.46
CA PHE A 75 8.76 5.49 -5.26
C PHE A 75 9.77 6.40 -4.55
N MET A 76 10.40 5.93 -3.47
CA MET A 76 11.37 6.73 -2.71
C MET A 76 12.56 7.17 -3.58
N TRP A 77 12.99 6.33 -4.52
CA TRP A 77 14.10 6.65 -5.45
C TRP A 77 13.75 7.76 -6.46
N GLY A 78 12.48 8.10 -6.60
CA GLY A 78 12.03 9.23 -7.39
C GLY A 78 12.29 10.60 -6.74
N PHE A 79 12.71 10.64 -5.47
CA PHE A 79 13.01 11.86 -4.74
C PHE A 79 14.49 12.24 -4.83
N ASP A 80 14.77 13.55 -4.88
CA ASP A 80 16.13 14.07 -4.70
C ASP A 80 16.62 13.74 -3.29
N GLY A 81 17.91 13.47 -3.15
CA GLY A 81 18.54 13.17 -1.86
C GLY A 81 18.37 11.73 -1.38
N VAL A 82 17.75 10.85 -2.19
CA VAL A 82 17.60 9.42 -1.91
C VAL A 82 18.45 8.60 -2.88
N ALA A 83 19.15 7.60 -2.36
CA ALA A 83 19.96 6.67 -3.15
C ALA A 83 19.71 5.23 -2.69
N HIS A 84 20.14 4.28 -3.50
CA HIS A 84 20.05 2.85 -3.16
C HIS A 84 21.25 2.06 -3.65
N GLU A 85 21.45 0.91 -3.04
CA GLU A 85 22.46 -0.06 -3.47
C GLU A 85 21.98 -1.49 -3.21
N LYS A 86 22.60 -2.47 -3.85
CA LYS A 86 22.24 -3.88 -3.64
C LYS A 86 22.48 -4.29 -2.20
N THR A 87 21.45 -4.83 -1.54
CA THR A 87 21.58 -5.32 -0.18
C THR A 87 22.55 -6.48 -0.06
N LYS A 88 23.18 -6.58 1.13
CA LYS A 88 24.03 -7.72 1.50
C LYS A 88 23.34 -8.66 2.49
N THR A 89 22.32 -8.19 3.19
CA THR A 89 21.68 -8.90 4.30
C THR A 89 20.21 -9.19 4.07
N GLY A 90 19.54 -8.37 3.26
CA GLY A 90 18.07 -8.42 3.08
C GLY A 90 17.30 -7.83 4.27
N LEU A 91 15.98 -7.72 4.10
CA LEU A 91 15.03 -7.33 5.14
C LEU A 91 14.36 -8.60 5.71
N PRO A 92 14.39 -8.82 7.04
CA PRO A 92 13.85 -10.04 7.62
C PRO A 92 12.33 -10.12 7.58
N PHE A 93 11.80 -11.24 7.07
CA PHE A 93 10.42 -11.67 7.16
C PHE A 93 10.33 -12.98 7.94
N HIS A 94 9.11 -13.43 8.24
CA HIS A 94 8.93 -14.69 8.96
C HIS A 94 9.41 -15.89 8.11
N GLY A 95 10.60 -16.42 8.45
CA GLY A 95 11.21 -17.58 7.79
C GLY A 95 11.92 -17.33 6.46
N GLU A 96 12.05 -16.09 6.02
CA GLU A 96 12.68 -15.72 4.74
C GLU A 96 13.22 -14.29 4.80
N ASP A 97 14.32 -13.99 4.12
CA ASP A 97 14.83 -12.63 3.98
C ASP A 97 14.53 -12.06 2.60
N ALA A 98 13.93 -10.86 2.56
CA ALA A 98 13.63 -10.16 1.32
C ALA A 98 14.91 -9.46 0.81
N MET A 99 15.47 -9.96 -0.26
CA MET A 99 16.67 -9.42 -0.90
C MET A 99 16.32 -8.22 -1.78
N ILE A 100 15.86 -7.13 -1.14
CA ILE A 100 15.54 -5.84 -1.78
C ILE A 100 16.66 -4.85 -1.52
N ASP A 101 16.79 -3.83 -2.41
CA ASP A 101 17.90 -2.87 -2.32
C ASP A 101 17.86 -2.08 -1.00
N ASP A 102 19.02 -1.83 -0.42
CA ASP A 102 19.18 -0.92 0.71
C ASP A 102 18.97 0.52 0.22
N THR A 103 18.11 1.28 0.90
CA THR A 103 17.76 2.66 0.55
C THR A 103 18.22 3.61 1.65
N TYR A 104 18.89 4.70 1.27
CA TYR A 104 19.52 5.63 2.22
C TYR A 104 19.53 7.07 1.69
N LEU A 105 19.74 8.04 2.59
CA LEU A 105 19.89 9.43 2.20
C LEU A 105 21.30 9.72 1.68
N CYS A 106 21.37 10.42 0.55
CA CYS A 106 22.60 10.99 -0.02
C CYS A 106 22.57 12.52 -0.09
N GLY A 107 21.53 13.14 0.46
CA GLY A 107 21.28 14.57 0.53
C GLY A 107 20.02 14.87 1.30
N LYS A 108 19.56 16.13 1.30
CA LYS A 108 18.23 16.49 1.79
C LYS A 108 17.17 16.00 0.82
N VAL A 109 16.05 15.50 1.36
CA VAL A 109 14.91 15.04 0.57
C VAL A 109 14.23 16.22 -0.12
N GLY A 110 13.91 16.04 -1.39
CA GLY A 110 13.20 17.03 -2.18
C GLY A 110 12.61 16.42 -3.46
N LEU A 111 11.93 17.25 -4.24
CA LEU A 111 11.38 16.82 -5.53
C LEU A 111 11.53 17.95 -6.54
N SER A 112 12.62 17.94 -7.32
CA SER A 112 12.91 18.95 -8.35
C SER A 112 12.27 18.65 -9.69
N LYS A 113 11.83 17.41 -9.94
CA LYS A 113 11.22 16.93 -11.19
C LYS A 113 9.84 16.33 -10.91
N VAL A 114 9.05 16.17 -11.96
CA VAL A 114 7.82 15.37 -11.89
C VAL A 114 8.17 13.93 -11.55
N HIS A 115 7.48 13.37 -10.55
CA HIS A 115 7.72 12.01 -10.08
C HIS A 115 7.34 10.98 -11.18
N PRO A 116 8.14 9.92 -11.42
CA PRO A 116 7.85 8.92 -12.46
C PRO A 116 6.46 8.29 -12.38
N PHE A 117 5.92 8.12 -11.17
CA PHE A 117 4.60 7.51 -10.95
C PHE A 117 3.44 8.34 -11.53
N VAL A 118 3.65 9.62 -11.81
CA VAL A 118 2.67 10.45 -12.54
C VAL A 118 2.48 9.93 -13.97
N GLU A 119 3.56 9.56 -14.67
CA GLU A 119 3.47 8.96 -16.00
C GLU A 119 2.88 7.54 -15.95
N HIS A 120 3.17 6.76 -14.90
CA HIS A 120 2.53 5.45 -14.67
C HIS A 120 1.01 5.62 -14.53
N PHE A 121 0.57 6.58 -13.70
CA PHE A 121 -0.85 6.90 -13.55
C PHE A 121 -1.52 7.34 -14.84
N LYS A 122 -0.90 8.24 -15.61
CA LYS A 122 -1.44 8.70 -16.90
C LYS A 122 -1.69 7.55 -17.87
N PHE A 123 -0.86 6.51 -17.84
CA PHE A 123 -1.07 5.32 -18.65
C PHE A 123 -2.34 4.56 -18.22
N VAL A 124 -2.55 4.33 -16.92
CA VAL A 124 -3.76 3.67 -16.40
C VAL A 124 -5.01 4.51 -16.67
N LYS A 125 -4.90 5.82 -16.51
CA LYS A 125 -6.01 6.78 -16.71
C LYS A 125 -6.65 6.71 -18.09
N GLN A 126 -5.89 6.34 -19.14
CA GLN A 126 -6.41 6.19 -20.51
C GLN A 126 -7.48 5.09 -20.62
N PHE A 127 -7.49 4.12 -19.70
CA PHE A 127 -8.42 3.01 -19.68
C PHE A 127 -9.65 3.27 -18.77
N GLU A 128 -9.70 4.41 -18.08
CA GLU A 128 -10.88 4.76 -17.26
C GLU A 128 -12.08 5.02 -18.17
N ASP A 129 -13.25 4.58 -17.71
CA ASP A 129 -14.52 4.75 -18.41
C ASP A 129 -15.63 5.16 -17.43
N GLU A 130 -16.88 5.16 -17.88
CA GLU A 130 -18.05 5.53 -17.05
C GLU A 130 -18.25 4.63 -15.83
N ASN A 131 -17.76 3.38 -15.89
CA ASN A 131 -17.94 2.35 -14.86
C ASN A 131 -16.70 2.17 -13.97
N THR A 132 -15.54 2.69 -14.36
CA THR A 132 -14.26 2.44 -13.69
C THR A 132 -13.54 3.71 -13.29
N VAL A 133 -12.72 3.61 -12.23
CA VAL A 133 -11.84 4.68 -11.74
C VAL A 133 -10.42 4.14 -11.66
N ALA A 134 -9.47 4.88 -12.22
CA ALA A 134 -8.06 4.60 -12.05
C ALA A 134 -7.61 4.91 -10.61
N LYS A 135 -6.99 3.94 -9.94
CA LYS A 135 -6.37 4.07 -8.62
C LYS A 135 -4.86 4.09 -8.77
N GLN A 136 -4.23 5.08 -8.12
CA GLN A 136 -2.78 5.11 -7.93
C GLN A 136 -2.44 4.67 -6.51
N THR A 137 -1.48 3.75 -6.35
CA THR A 137 -0.89 3.37 -5.07
C THR A 137 0.50 3.99 -4.93
N ILE A 138 0.81 4.54 -3.77
CA ILE A 138 2.14 5.04 -3.40
C ILE A 138 2.40 4.67 -1.94
N PRO A 139 3.66 4.49 -1.49
CA PRO A 139 3.90 4.33 -0.05
C PRO A 139 3.44 5.58 0.72
N ALA A 140 2.99 5.39 1.95
CA ALA A 140 2.64 6.51 2.83
C ALA A 140 3.88 7.35 3.18
N PRO A 141 3.73 8.66 3.46
CA PRO A 141 4.80 9.47 4.03
C PRO A 141 5.38 8.87 5.31
N ALA A 142 4.53 8.27 6.16
CA ALA A 142 4.92 7.54 7.36
C ALA A 142 5.87 6.37 7.04
N GLN A 143 5.61 5.61 5.99
CA GLN A 143 6.50 4.54 5.53
C GLN A 143 7.86 5.07 5.10
N PHE A 144 7.91 6.23 4.46
CA PHE A 144 9.17 6.84 4.04
C PHE A 144 9.99 7.29 5.24
N ILE A 145 9.40 8.06 6.18
CA ILE A 145 10.15 8.54 7.34
C ILE A 145 10.54 7.39 8.26
N GLU A 146 9.67 6.40 8.46
CA GLU A 146 9.96 5.21 9.26
C GLU A 146 11.26 4.56 8.80
N GLN A 147 11.43 4.29 7.51
CA GLN A 147 12.64 3.70 6.96
C GLN A 147 13.91 4.53 7.25
N MET A 148 13.79 5.86 7.32
CA MET A 148 14.93 6.76 7.56
C MET A 148 15.25 6.95 9.04
N ILE A 149 14.33 6.62 9.96
CA ILE A 149 14.53 6.76 11.41
C ILE A 149 14.72 5.43 12.14
N MET A 150 14.61 4.29 11.45
CA MET A 150 14.95 2.99 12.04
C MET A 150 16.41 2.96 12.51
N PRO A 151 16.73 2.19 13.58
CA PRO A 151 18.08 2.16 14.16
C PRO A 151 19.21 1.98 13.15
N PHE A 152 19.01 1.18 12.12
CA PHE A 152 20.03 0.93 11.07
C PHE A 152 20.26 2.13 10.14
N ALA A 153 19.29 3.05 10.03
CA ALA A 153 19.35 4.22 9.14
C ALA A 153 19.78 5.52 9.85
N LEU A 154 19.65 5.59 11.18
CA LEU A 154 19.85 6.82 11.95
C LEU A 154 21.22 7.47 11.76
N GLU A 155 22.31 6.69 11.70
CA GLU A 155 23.65 7.21 11.48
C GLU A 155 23.77 7.91 10.12
N ASN A 156 23.18 7.33 9.09
CA ASN A 156 23.16 7.95 7.75
C ASN A 156 22.28 9.19 7.74
N THR A 157 21.07 9.12 8.27
CA THR A 157 20.09 10.22 8.30
C THR A 157 20.66 11.43 9.05
N SER A 158 21.36 11.23 10.17
CA SER A 158 21.96 12.31 10.97
C SER A 158 23.03 13.13 10.24
N LYS A 159 23.57 12.64 9.12
CA LYS A 159 24.53 13.41 8.28
C LYS A 159 23.84 14.56 7.53
N TYR A 160 22.53 14.48 7.31
CA TYR A 160 21.77 15.44 6.51
C TYR A 160 20.70 16.19 7.32
N TYR A 161 20.24 15.58 8.42
CA TYR A 161 19.17 16.13 9.28
C TYR A 161 19.55 16.06 10.75
N ASP A 162 19.48 17.20 11.42
CA ASP A 162 19.65 17.37 12.86
C ASP A 162 18.32 17.24 13.62
N SER A 163 17.21 17.14 12.89
CA SER A 163 15.85 17.04 13.42
C SER A 163 14.99 16.11 12.56
N THR A 164 14.32 15.16 13.21
CA THR A 164 13.34 14.28 12.56
C THR A 164 12.14 15.06 12.00
N HIS A 165 11.70 16.11 12.69
CA HIS A 165 10.63 16.99 12.19
C HIS A 165 11.02 17.69 10.88
N LYS A 166 12.29 18.12 10.75
CA LYS A 166 12.76 18.72 9.50
C LYS A 166 12.77 17.75 8.33
N LEU A 167 13.15 16.50 8.59
CA LEU A 167 13.03 15.43 7.60
C LEU A 167 11.56 15.18 7.23
N ALA A 168 10.66 15.15 8.23
CA ALA A 168 9.22 14.98 8.03
C ALA A 168 8.63 16.10 7.14
N GLU A 169 8.99 17.37 7.40
CA GLU A 169 8.57 18.51 6.58
C GLU A 169 9.04 18.38 5.11
N ASP A 170 10.31 18.04 4.90
CA ASP A 170 10.87 17.92 3.55
C ASP A 170 10.21 16.75 2.78
N ILE A 171 9.96 15.59 3.42
CA ILE A 171 9.22 14.46 2.84
C ILE A 171 7.79 14.91 2.52
N ALA A 172 7.05 15.49 3.46
CA ALA A 172 5.67 15.92 3.27
C ALA A 172 5.52 16.92 2.12
N ASN A 173 6.44 17.88 2.01
CA ASN A 173 6.47 18.84 0.90
C ASN A 173 6.67 18.16 -0.46
N GLY A 174 7.51 17.14 -0.52
CA GLY A 174 7.67 16.33 -1.73
C GLY A 174 6.38 15.58 -2.09
N TYR A 175 5.70 14.97 -1.08
CA TYR A 175 4.40 14.30 -1.29
C TYR A 175 3.31 15.26 -1.75
N LYS A 176 3.18 16.46 -1.16
CA LYS A 176 2.23 17.50 -1.63
C LYS A 176 2.39 17.76 -3.13
N LYS A 177 3.63 17.85 -3.59
CA LYS A 177 3.90 18.04 -5.02
C LYS A 177 3.49 16.82 -5.86
N VAL A 178 3.82 15.59 -5.42
CA VAL A 178 3.38 14.37 -6.13
C VAL A 178 1.86 14.29 -6.18
N ILE A 179 1.15 14.59 -5.08
CA ILE A 179 -0.31 14.57 -5.00
C ILE A 179 -0.92 15.61 -5.96
N ALA A 180 -0.36 16.83 -6.01
CA ALA A 180 -0.79 17.87 -6.92
C ALA A 180 -0.58 17.45 -8.39
N ASP A 181 0.61 16.94 -8.75
CA ASP A 181 0.92 16.46 -10.10
C ASP A 181 0.00 15.28 -10.52
N LEU A 182 -0.31 14.35 -9.60
CA LEU A 182 -1.27 13.27 -9.83
C LEU A 182 -2.69 13.81 -10.02
N TYR A 183 -3.11 14.78 -9.20
CA TYR A 183 -4.42 15.41 -9.35
C TYR A 183 -4.57 16.10 -10.70
N ASP A 184 -3.56 16.85 -11.14
CA ASP A 184 -3.50 17.50 -12.45
C ASP A 184 -3.51 16.50 -13.60
N ALA A 185 -2.93 15.31 -13.41
CA ALA A 185 -3.02 14.18 -14.33
C ALA A 185 -4.41 13.49 -14.32
N GLY A 186 -5.34 13.94 -13.47
CA GLY A 186 -6.71 13.44 -13.38
C GLY A 186 -6.93 12.35 -12.32
N CYS A 187 -5.98 12.13 -11.39
CA CYS A 187 -6.16 11.20 -10.29
C CYS A 187 -7.24 11.69 -9.33
N ARG A 188 -8.17 10.81 -8.98
CA ARG A 188 -9.24 11.05 -7.99
C ARG A 188 -9.34 9.92 -6.96
N ASN A 189 -8.46 8.92 -7.06
CA ASN A 189 -8.40 7.77 -6.16
C ASN A 189 -6.93 7.45 -5.89
N LEU A 190 -6.42 7.93 -4.77
CA LEU A 190 -5.04 7.71 -4.31
C LEU A 190 -5.05 6.81 -3.06
N GLN A 191 -4.20 5.80 -3.04
CA GLN A 191 -3.99 4.95 -1.88
C GLN A 191 -2.57 5.11 -1.37
N LEU A 192 -2.45 5.36 -0.06
CA LEU A 192 -1.19 5.37 0.68
C LEU A 192 -0.98 3.98 1.28
N ASP A 193 0.12 3.31 0.95
CA ASP A 193 0.44 1.99 1.49
C ASP A 193 1.42 2.14 2.66
N ASP A 194 1.07 1.59 3.83
CA ASP A 194 1.76 1.85 5.10
C ASP A 194 1.97 0.58 5.91
N CYS A 195 3.21 0.11 6.00
CA CYS A 195 3.60 -1.01 6.87
C CYS A 195 4.06 -0.56 8.26
N SER A 196 4.31 0.74 8.48
CA SER A 196 4.87 1.25 9.73
C SER A 196 3.95 0.99 10.93
N TRP A 197 2.64 1.12 10.75
CA TRP A 197 1.66 0.78 11.79
C TRP A 197 1.64 -0.71 12.12
N GLY A 198 1.85 -1.57 11.12
CA GLY A 198 1.99 -3.01 11.32
C GLY A 198 3.22 -3.36 12.18
N MET A 199 4.33 -2.62 12.02
CA MET A 199 5.53 -2.77 12.85
C MET A 199 5.31 -2.28 14.27
N LEU A 200 4.52 -1.20 14.48
CA LEU A 200 4.22 -0.63 15.79
C LEU A 200 3.29 -1.49 16.65
N VAL A 201 2.47 -2.37 16.05
CA VAL A 201 1.61 -3.30 16.80
C VAL A 201 2.30 -4.63 17.11
N ASP A 202 3.48 -4.89 16.53
CA ASP A 202 4.24 -6.13 16.78
C ASP A 202 4.72 -6.18 18.24
N PRO A 203 4.69 -7.34 18.90
CA PRO A 203 5.24 -7.51 20.26
C PRO A 203 6.72 -7.11 20.40
N ARG A 204 7.47 -7.10 19.29
CA ARG A 204 8.89 -6.69 19.23
C ARG A 204 9.07 -5.20 18.94
N ALA A 205 8.00 -4.38 18.92
CA ALA A 205 8.07 -2.98 18.48
C ALA A 205 9.14 -2.16 19.25
N GLU A 206 9.27 -2.34 20.57
CA GLU A 206 10.29 -1.66 21.39
C GLU A 206 11.71 -2.01 20.90
N GLU A 207 11.97 -3.26 20.55
CA GLU A 207 13.24 -3.75 20.01
C GLU A 207 13.46 -3.22 18.59
N LEU A 208 12.47 -3.35 17.72
CA LEU A 208 12.56 -2.95 16.32
C LEU A 208 12.85 -1.45 16.16
N PHE A 209 12.19 -0.62 16.96
CA PHE A 209 12.39 0.84 16.94
C PHE A 209 13.50 1.32 17.90
N GLY A 210 14.10 0.43 18.69
CA GLY A 210 15.17 0.76 19.63
C GLY A 210 14.72 1.76 20.71
N THR A 211 13.47 1.68 21.18
CA THR A 211 12.88 2.65 22.11
C THR A 211 11.90 1.99 23.08
N ASP A 212 11.46 2.71 24.10
CA ASP A 212 10.44 2.27 25.06
C ASP A 212 9.00 2.59 24.59
N LYS A 213 7.99 2.20 25.36
CA LYS A 213 6.57 2.48 25.08
C LYS A 213 6.27 3.97 24.89
N LYS A 214 6.96 4.85 25.61
CA LYS A 214 6.80 6.30 25.44
C LYS A 214 7.37 6.76 24.12
N GLY A 215 8.52 6.24 23.73
CA GLY A 215 9.12 6.50 22.42
C GLY A 215 8.25 5.97 21.28
N LEU A 216 7.65 4.77 21.41
CA LEU A 216 6.70 4.25 20.43
C LEU A 216 5.48 5.17 20.26
N LYS A 217 4.94 5.73 21.37
CA LYS A 217 3.83 6.70 21.27
C LYS A 217 4.25 7.97 20.53
N ASN A 218 5.46 8.48 20.78
CA ASN A 218 5.98 9.63 20.03
C ASN A 218 6.15 9.33 18.54
N ILE A 219 6.57 8.11 18.18
CA ILE A 219 6.65 7.67 16.79
C ILE A 219 5.26 7.63 16.16
N GLN A 220 4.24 7.06 16.83
CA GLN A 220 2.86 7.07 16.35
C GLN A 220 2.37 8.50 16.04
N GLU A 221 2.61 9.47 16.94
CA GLU A 221 2.22 10.86 16.72
C GLU A 221 2.96 11.48 15.51
N LEU A 222 4.26 11.20 15.36
CA LEU A 222 5.05 11.65 14.20
C LEU A 222 4.50 11.07 12.90
N LEU A 223 4.15 9.77 12.86
CA LEU A 223 3.67 9.11 11.65
C LEU A 223 2.32 9.67 11.19
N VAL A 224 1.39 9.89 12.12
CA VAL A 224 0.10 10.51 11.77
C VAL A 224 0.26 11.98 11.38
N GLU A 225 1.16 12.70 12.03
CA GLU A 225 1.47 14.10 11.71
C GLU A 225 1.98 14.24 10.27
N ILE A 226 2.97 13.43 9.87
CA ILE A 226 3.53 13.51 8.52
C ILE A 226 2.52 13.09 7.44
N ASN A 227 1.71 12.04 7.68
CA ASN A 227 0.66 11.64 6.76
C ASN A 227 -0.36 12.78 6.57
N ASN A 228 -0.82 13.39 7.66
CA ASN A 228 -1.76 14.50 7.61
C ASN A 228 -1.16 15.74 6.94
N LEU A 229 0.08 16.09 7.23
CA LEU A 229 0.78 17.21 6.61
C LEU A 229 0.89 17.04 5.09
N ALA A 230 1.18 15.84 4.63
CA ALA A 230 1.32 15.56 3.20
C ALA A 230 0.00 15.68 2.41
N ILE A 231 -1.13 15.43 3.07
CA ILE A 231 -2.47 15.43 2.44
C ILE A 231 -3.34 16.66 2.79
N GLU A 232 -2.83 17.60 3.60
CA GLU A 232 -3.65 18.72 4.11
C GLU A 232 -4.24 19.60 3.00
N ASP A 233 -3.52 19.74 1.88
CA ASP A 233 -3.92 20.53 0.73
C ASP A 233 -4.65 19.72 -0.37
N LYS A 234 -5.07 18.47 -0.06
CA LYS A 234 -5.74 17.64 -1.06
C LYS A 234 -7.03 18.29 -1.56
N PRO A 235 -7.32 18.27 -2.88
CA PRO A 235 -8.59 18.74 -3.40
C PRO A 235 -9.78 17.92 -2.87
N ASN A 236 -10.92 18.58 -2.66
CA ASN A 236 -12.11 17.97 -2.06
C ASN A 236 -12.72 16.81 -2.89
N ASP A 237 -12.47 16.78 -4.19
CA ASP A 237 -12.95 15.71 -5.09
C ASP A 237 -11.91 14.59 -5.29
N MET A 238 -10.82 14.61 -4.54
CA MET A 238 -9.82 13.52 -4.49
C MET A 238 -10.02 12.69 -3.22
N THR A 239 -10.31 11.41 -3.39
CA THR A 239 -10.33 10.44 -2.30
C THR A 239 -8.93 9.93 -2.02
N ILE A 240 -8.48 10.04 -0.78
CA ILE A 240 -7.21 9.48 -0.31
C ILE A 240 -7.50 8.43 0.75
N THR A 241 -7.04 7.21 0.51
CA THR A 241 -7.18 6.07 1.42
C THR A 241 -5.82 5.60 1.91
N THR A 242 -5.76 4.85 3.01
CA THR A 242 -4.52 4.20 3.45
C THR A 242 -4.71 2.69 3.59
N HIS A 243 -3.71 1.91 3.18
CA HIS A 243 -3.65 0.48 3.44
C HIS A 243 -2.62 0.20 4.53
N VAL A 244 -3.08 -0.37 5.64
CA VAL A 244 -2.21 -0.74 6.77
C VAL A 244 -1.81 -2.21 6.65
N CYS A 245 -0.57 -2.43 6.24
CA CYS A 245 0.00 -3.74 5.99
C CYS A 245 0.81 -4.25 7.19
N ARG A 246 0.94 -5.58 7.32
CA ARG A 246 1.84 -6.25 8.26
C ARG A 246 3.05 -6.92 7.59
N GLY A 247 3.37 -6.44 6.40
CA GLY A 247 4.35 -7.07 5.52
C GLY A 247 3.73 -8.22 4.72
N ASN A 248 4.08 -8.27 3.45
CA ASN A 248 3.66 -9.33 2.54
C ASN A 248 4.80 -9.57 1.53
N PHE A 249 5.48 -10.67 1.66
CA PHE A 249 6.61 -11.05 0.82
C PHE A 249 6.59 -12.55 0.60
N HIS A 250 6.51 -12.99 -0.67
CA HIS A 250 6.60 -14.41 -1.06
C HIS A 250 5.72 -15.34 -0.19
N SER A 251 4.48 -14.91 0.10
CA SER A 251 3.48 -15.60 0.95
C SER A 251 3.81 -15.64 2.43
N THR A 252 4.73 -14.79 2.93
CA THR A 252 5.00 -14.62 4.36
C THR A 252 4.71 -13.19 4.82
N TYR A 253 4.96 -12.90 6.09
CA TYR A 253 4.68 -11.61 6.73
C TYR A 253 5.88 -11.15 7.59
N ALA A 254 5.93 -9.85 7.93
CA ALA A 254 6.98 -9.26 8.76
C ALA A 254 6.55 -9.11 10.22
N SER A 255 5.29 -8.76 10.48
CA SER A 255 4.79 -8.40 11.81
C SER A 255 3.45 -9.05 12.14
N THR A 256 3.12 -9.07 13.45
CA THR A 256 1.87 -9.57 14.02
C THR A 256 1.34 -8.60 15.06
N GLY A 257 0.06 -8.63 15.37
CA GLY A 257 -0.54 -7.84 16.43
C GLY A 257 -1.87 -7.22 16.03
N ALA A 258 -2.75 -7.03 17.00
CA ALA A 258 -4.01 -6.33 16.84
C ALA A 258 -3.80 -4.80 16.74
N TYR A 259 -4.72 -4.08 16.11
CA TYR A 259 -4.62 -2.63 15.95
C TYR A 259 -4.85 -1.83 17.24
N ASP A 260 -5.26 -2.47 18.34
CA ASP A 260 -5.69 -1.81 19.59
C ASP A 260 -4.67 -0.79 20.12
N SER A 261 -3.36 -1.11 20.07
CA SER A 261 -2.31 -0.24 20.59
C SER A 261 -2.06 1.04 19.78
N VAL A 262 -2.56 1.10 18.55
CA VAL A 262 -2.40 2.24 17.64
C VAL A 262 -3.74 2.88 17.27
N ALA A 263 -4.87 2.24 17.61
CA ALA A 263 -6.21 2.62 17.14
C ALA A 263 -6.58 4.07 17.44
N GLU A 264 -6.29 4.55 18.65
CA GLU A 264 -6.57 5.93 19.08
C GLU A 264 -5.83 6.97 18.19
N VAL A 265 -4.55 6.72 17.88
CA VAL A 265 -3.78 7.66 17.06
C VAL A 265 -4.12 7.50 15.59
N LEU A 266 -4.06 6.27 15.08
CA LEU A 266 -4.27 5.99 13.66
C LEU A 266 -5.70 6.34 13.23
N PHE A 267 -6.73 5.76 13.86
CA PHE A 267 -8.10 5.85 13.36
C PHE A 267 -8.81 7.17 13.73
N GLU A 268 -8.43 7.77 14.86
CA GLU A 268 -9.06 9.03 15.28
C GLU A 268 -8.39 10.26 14.65
N LYS A 269 -7.05 10.23 14.40
CA LYS A 269 -6.29 11.43 14.04
C LYS A 269 -5.90 11.48 12.56
N GLU A 270 -5.76 10.36 11.85
CA GLU A 270 -5.37 10.38 10.45
C GLU A 270 -6.52 10.87 9.56
N ASN A 271 -6.24 11.81 8.65
CA ASN A 271 -7.25 12.51 7.84
C ASN A 271 -7.53 11.86 6.48
N VAL A 272 -7.45 10.53 6.40
CA VAL A 272 -7.82 9.78 5.21
C VAL A 272 -9.33 9.52 5.14
N ASP A 273 -9.82 9.20 3.93
CA ASP A 273 -11.23 8.95 3.67
C ASP A 273 -11.63 7.48 3.97
N ALA A 274 -10.66 6.55 3.95
CA ALA A 274 -10.88 5.13 4.27
C ALA A 274 -9.59 4.40 4.61
N TYR A 275 -9.76 3.26 5.30
CA TYR A 275 -8.70 2.33 5.67
C TYR A 275 -8.90 0.98 4.99
N TYR A 276 -7.84 0.40 4.40
CA TYR A 276 -7.75 -1.00 3.99
C TYR A 276 -6.97 -1.76 5.07
N LEU A 277 -7.64 -2.63 5.82
CA LEU A 277 -7.08 -3.26 7.01
C LEU A 277 -7.01 -4.78 6.86
N GLU A 278 -5.88 -5.37 7.25
CA GLU A 278 -5.71 -6.83 7.27
C GLU A 278 -6.46 -7.47 8.44
N PHE A 279 -7.36 -8.40 8.11
CA PHE A 279 -8.11 -9.22 9.06
C PHE A 279 -8.27 -10.67 8.55
N ASP A 280 -7.32 -11.18 7.76
CA ASP A 280 -7.41 -12.48 7.10
C ASP A 280 -7.17 -13.66 8.03
N ASP A 281 -6.46 -13.46 9.15
CA ASP A 281 -6.17 -14.50 10.14
C ASP A 281 -6.05 -13.97 11.59
N GLU A 282 -5.73 -14.87 12.52
CA GLU A 282 -5.64 -14.56 13.95
C GLU A 282 -4.53 -13.56 14.33
N ARG A 283 -3.51 -13.36 13.47
CA ARG A 283 -2.43 -12.39 13.69
C ARG A 283 -2.94 -10.96 13.81
N SER A 284 -4.07 -10.68 13.18
CA SER A 284 -4.66 -9.34 13.11
C SER A 284 -5.51 -8.96 14.32
N GLY A 285 -5.80 -9.91 15.23
CA GLY A 285 -6.71 -9.68 16.34
C GLY A 285 -8.18 -9.60 15.92
N GLY A 286 -9.00 -9.03 16.80
CA GLY A 286 -10.43 -8.80 16.60
C GLY A 286 -10.75 -7.46 15.91
N PHE A 287 -12.03 -7.11 15.91
CA PHE A 287 -12.56 -5.89 15.27
C PHE A 287 -12.80 -4.74 16.25
N GLU A 288 -12.45 -4.90 17.53
CA GLU A 288 -12.71 -3.93 18.60
C GLU A 288 -12.13 -2.55 18.29
N SER A 289 -10.95 -2.53 17.71
CA SER A 289 -10.26 -1.31 17.28
C SER A 289 -11.03 -0.46 16.26
N LEU A 290 -11.96 -1.06 15.49
CA LEU A 290 -12.80 -0.34 14.54
C LEU A 290 -13.76 0.67 15.19
N ALA A 291 -14.02 0.54 16.51
CA ALA A 291 -14.79 1.53 17.26
C ALA A 291 -14.14 2.92 17.29
N HIS A 292 -12.82 3.00 17.05
CA HIS A 292 -12.06 4.25 16.95
C HIS A 292 -12.13 4.92 15.57
N VAL A 293 -12.66 4.26 14.55
CA VAL A 293 -12.80 4.84 13.21
C VAL A 293 -13.91 5.89 13.23
N ASN A 294 -13.51 7.15 13.33
CA ASN A 294 -14.41 8.29 13.50
C ASN A 294 -14.99 8.84 12.18
N GLY A 295 -15.97 9.75 12.30
CA GLY A 295 -16.59 10.43 11.16
C GLY A 295 -17.23 9.46 10.16
N ASP A 296 -17.15 9.81 8.88
CA ASP A 296 -17.71 9.03 7.76
C ASP A 296 -16.68 8.11 7.08
N LYS A 297 -15.50 7.98 7.69
CA LYS A 297 -14.42 7.14 7.16
C LYS A 297 -14.90 5.70 6.97
N LYS A 298 -14.58 5.12 5.82
CA LYS A 298 -14.89 3.72 5.52
C LYS A 298 -13.77 2.79 5.94
N VAL A 299 -14.11 1.52 6.10
CA VAL A 299 -13.16 0.43 6.32
C VAL A 299 -13.36 -0.65 5.26
N VAL A 300 -12.31 -0.94 4.52
CA VAL A 300 -12.24 -2.05 3.59
C VAL A 300 -11.61 -3.23 4.35
N LEU A 301 -12.44 -4.22 4.67
CA LEU A 301 -12.04 -5.39 5.43
C LEU A 301 -11.25 -6.35 4.53
N GLY A 302 -9.98 -6.51 4.81
CA GLY A 302 -9.09 -7.47 4.15
C GLY A 302 -9.26 -8.87 4.74
N LEU A 303 -10.32 -9.57 4.35
CA LEU A 303 -10.68 -10.89 4.90
C LEU A 303 -10.25 -12.08 4.05
N ILE A 304 -9.75 -11.82 2.84
CA ILE A 304 -9.31 -12.87 1.90
C ILE A 304 -7.79 -12.83 1.82
N THR A 305 -7.12 -13.93 2.19
CA THR A 305 -5.65 -13.97 2.18
C THR A 305 -5.09 -14.02 0.76
N THR A 306 -4.02 -13.27 0.50
CA THR A 306 -3.21 -13.37 -0.72
C THR A 306 -1.98 -14.25 -0.54
N LYS A 307 -1.82 -14.87 0.65
CA LYS A 307 -0.63 -15.68 0.99
C LYS A 307 -0.83 -17.18 0.74
N SER A 308 -2.07 -17.62 0.47
CA SER A 308 -2.43 -19.01 0.25
C SER A 308 -3.41 -19.15 -0.93
N PRO A 309 -3.27 -20.19 -1.80
CA PRO A 309 -4.20 -20.44 -2.89
C PRO A 309 -5.57 -20.92 -2.41
N LYS A 310 -5.68 -21.43 -1.19
CA LYS A 310 -6.94 -21.95 -0.65
C LYS A 310 -7.99 -20.85 -0.59
N LEU A 311 -9.15 -21.08 -1.22
CA LEU A 311 -10.30 -20.19 -1.12
C LEU A 311 -10.91 -20.26 0.29
N GLU A 312 -11.28 -19.11 0.81
CA GLU A 312 -12.02 -18.97 2.08
C GLU A 312 -13.45 -19.51 1.93
N ASN A 313 -14.03 -19.94 3.04
CA ASN A 313 -15.44 -20.26 3.08
C ASN A 313 -16.28 -18.98 3.06
N LYS A 314 -17.16 -18.85 2.09
CA LYS A 314 -18.01 -17.67 1.90
C LYS A 314 -18.85 -17.34 3.14
N ALA A 315 -19.45 -18.35 3.77
CA ALA A 315 -20.29 -18.15 4.96
C ALA A 315 -19.47 -17.65 6.16
N ASP A 316 -18.23 -18.12 6.31
CA ASP A 316 -17.32 -17.68 7.37
C ASP A 316 -16.92 -16.21 7.16
N VAL A 317 -16.61 -15.80 5.94
CA VAL A 317 -16.28 -14.40 5.63
C VAL A 317 -17.48 -13.49 5.88
N ILE A 318 -18.69 -13.90 5.49
CA ILE A 318 -19.93 -13.15 5.77
C ILE A 318 -20.16 -13.05 7.29
N ALA A 319 -19.88 -14.10 8.06
CA ALA A 319 -19.98 -14.06 9.52
C ALA A 319 -19.00 -13.05 10.13
N ARG A 320 -17.75 -12.98 9.61
CA ARG A 320 -16.73 -12.00 10.01
C ARG A 320 -17.17 -10.55 9.70
N ILE A 321 -17.79 -10.29 8.53
CA ILE A 321 -18.33 -8.97 8.21
C ILE A 321 -19.43 -8.58 9.22
N LYS A 322 -20.32 -9.52 9.59
CA LYS A 322 -21.35 -9.30 10.62
C LYS A 322 -20.77 -9.07 12.01
N GLU A 323 -19.63 -9.67 12.31
CA GLU A 323 -18.90 -9.41 13.55
C GLU A 323 -18.36 -8.00 13.60
N ALA A 324 -17.71 -7.54 12.53
CA ALA A 324 -17.23 -6.16 12.40
C ALA A 324 -18.36 -5.11 12.54
N GLN A 325 -19.59 -5.44 12.12
CA GLN A 325 -20.75 -4.56 12.28
C GLN A 325 -21.11 -4.22 13.73
N LYS A 326 -20.57 -4.93 14.72
CA LYS A 326 -20.76 -4.57 16.14
C LYS A 326 -20.04 -3.28 16.52
N TYR A 327 -19.05 -2.88 15.74
CA TYR A 327 -18.15 -1.76 16.02
C TYR A 327 -18.28 -0.60 15.02
N ILE A 328 -18.67 -0.90 13.77
CA ILE A 328 -18.83 0.08 12.69
C ILE A 328 -20.02 -0.31 11.80
N SER A 329 -20.81 0.65 11.34
CA SER A 329 -22.01 0.38 10.53
C SER A 329 -21.69 -0.25 9.17
N LEU A 330 -22.59 -1.11 8.65
CA LEU A 330 -22.39 -1.86 7.40
C LEU A 330 -22.21 -0.94 6.17
N ASP A 331 -22.85 0.22 6.17
CA ASP A 331 -22.73 1.21 5.10
C ASP A 331 -21.34 1.82 5.00
N ARG A 332 -20.54 1.74 6.07
CA ARG A 332 -19.14 2.15 6.12
C ARG A 332 -18.14 1.00 5.85
N LEU A 333 -18.63 -0.24 5.67
CA LEU A 333 -17.80 -1.41 5.39
C LEU A 333 -17.75 -1.72 3.90
N CYS A 334 -16.58 -2.18 3.46
CA CYS A 334 -16.29 -2.75 2.14
C CYS A 334 -15.45 -4.02 2.33
N LEU A 335 -15.17 -4.76 1.24
CA LEU A 335 -14.40 -6.01 1.27
C LEU A 335 -13.26 -5.97 0.26
N SER A 336 -12.11 -6.52 0.65
CA SER A 336 -10.96 -6.74 -0.25
C SER A 336 -10.14 -7.97 0.18
N PRO A 337 -9.17 -8.40 -0.65
CA PRO A 337 -8.05 -9.17 -0.13
C PRO A 337 -7.29 -8.39 0.94
N GLN A 338 -6.59 -9.09 1.86
CA GLN A 338 -5.90 -8.46 2.98
C GLN A 338 -4.74 -7.55 2.55
N CYS A 339 -4.13 -7.83 1.40
CA CYS A 339 -3.02 -7.08 0.79
C CYS A 339 -3.03 -7.28 -0.73
N GLY A 340 -2.04 -6.73 -1.44
CA GLY A 340 -1.76 -7.08 -2.83
C GLY A 340 -1.25 -8.52 -2.99
N PHE A 341 -1.23 -9.03 -4.21
CA PHE A 341 -0.71 -10.38 -4.54
C PHE A 341 0.80 -10.41 -4.78
N ALA A 342 1.39 -9.28 -5.11
CA ALA A 342 2.82 -9.17 -5.39
C ALA A 342 3.39 -7.78 -5.05
N PRO A 343 3.59 -7.47 -3.76
CA PRO A 343 4.19 -6.19 -3.34
C PRO A 343 5.64 -6.04 -3.82
N CYS A 344 6.33 -7.17 -4.04
CA CYS A 344 7.62 -7.22 -4.72
C CYS A 344 7.50 -8.07 -5.98
N GLU A 345 8.44 -7.91 -6.91
CA GLU A 345 8.42 -8.58 -8.21
C GLU A 345 8.35 -10.10 -8.13
N ILE A 346 8.93 -10.70 -7.09
CA ILE A 346 8.86 -12.15 -6.86
C ILE A 346 7.41 -12.65 -6.78
N GLY A 347 6.52 -11.87 -6.12
CA GLY A 347 5.12 -12.21 -5.90
C GLY A 347 4.89 -13.30 -4.86
N ASN A 348 3.63 -13.51 -4.49
CA ASN A 348 3.21 -14.58 -3.60
C ASN A 348 3.15 -15.93 -4.34
N LYS A 349 3.13 -17.02 -3.57
CA LYS A 349 3.14 -18.42 -4.05
C LYS A 349 1.75 -18.86 -4.51
N LEU A 350 1.14 -18.09 -5.42
CA LEU A 350 -0.12 -18.37 -6.07
C LEU A 350 0.06 -18.33 -7.59
N THR A 351 -0.84 -19.00 -8.31
CA THR A 351 -0.96 -18.81 -9.75
C THR A 351 -1.84 -17.60 -10.08
N GLU A 352 -1.80 -17.17 -11.35
CA GLU A 352 -2.67 -16.09 -11.84
C GLU A 352 -4.15 -16.50 -11.74
N GLU A 353 -4.49 -17.76 -12.01
CA GLU A 353 -5.86 -18.30 -11.89
C GLU A 353 -6.37 -18.27 -10.44
N GLU A 354 -5.53 -18.65 -9.49
CA GLU A 354 -5.85 -18.60 -8.06
C GLU A 354 -6.05 -17.16 -7.57
N GLN A 355 -5.23 -16.21 -8.03
CA GLN A 355 -5.42 -14.79 -7.79
C GLN A 355 -6.80 -14.32 -8.27
N TRP A 356 -7.19 -14.66 -9.50
CA TRP A 356 -8.49 -14.26 -10.04
C TRP A 356 -9.66 -14.96 -9.34
N ALA A 357 -9.51 -16.22 -8.92
CA ALA A 357 -10.51 -16.93 -8.13
C ALA A 357 -10.76 -16.26 -6.77
N LYS A 358 -9.71 -15.75 -6.10
CA LYS A 358 -9.83 -14.96 -4.86
C LYS A 358 -10.63 -13.67 -5.08
N LEU A 359 -10.33 -12.94 -6.15
CA LEU A 359 -11.04 -11.71 -6.50
C LEU A 359 -12.50 -11.95 -6.88
N GLN A 360 -12.77 -13.06 -7.59
CA GLN A 360 -14.16 -13.48 -7.88
C GLN A 360 -14.92 -13.76 -6.57
N LEU A 361 -14.30 -14.43 -5.60
CA LEU A 361 -14.90 -14.72 -4.30
C LEU A 361 -15.20 -13.41 -3.52
N VAL A 362 -14.29 -12.44 -3.53
CA VAL A 362 -14.51 -11.11 -2.91
C VAL A 362 -15.76 -10.46 -3.48
N LYS A 363 -15.89 -10.41 -4.82
CA LYS A 363 -17.04 -9.85 -5.50
C LYS A 363 -18.35 -10.56 -5.13
N GLU A 364 -18.37 -11.89 -5.20
CA GLU A 364 -19.56 -12.70 -4.89
C GLU A 364 -20.06 -12.50 -3.46
N ILE A 365 -19.13 -12.39 -2.50
CA ILE A 365 -19.45 -12.10 -1.10
C ILE A 365 -20.04 -10.70 -0.98
N ALA A 366 -19.38 -9.72 -1.58
CA ALA A 366 -19.82 -8.34 -1.51
C ALA A 366 -21.21 -8.14 -2.14
N GLU A 367 -21.46 -8.73 -3.30
CA GLU A 367 -22.78 -8.69 -3.95
C GLU A 367 -23.88 -9.37 -3.14
N GLU A 368 -23.56 -10.32 -2.27
CA GLU A 368 -24.52 -10.94 -1.35
C GLU A 368 -24.79 -10.09 -0.12
N VAL A 369 -23.75 -9.45 0.45
CA VAL A 369 -23.84 -8.69 1.71
C VAL A 369 -24.47 -7.31 1.52
N TRP A 370 -24.15 -6.63 0.41
CA TRP A 370 -24.60 -5.24 0.15
C TRP A 370 -25.63 -5.12 -0.98
N ARG A 371 -26.52 -6.11 -1.12
CA ARG A 371 -27.67 -6.11 -2.06
C ARG A 371 -28.67 -5.00 -1.77
#